data_d3c0980ae02dee207a70add74e406c0c
#
_entry.id   d3c0980ae02dee207a70add74e406c0c
#
_cell.length_a   1.000
_cell.length_b   1.000
_cell.length_c   1.000
_cell.angle_alpha   90.00
_cell.angle_beta   90.00
_cell.angle_gamma   90.00
#
_symmetry.space_group_name_H-M   'P 1'
#
loop_
_entity.id
_entity.type
_entity.pdbx_description
1 polymer ?
#
loop_
_entity_poly.entity_id
_entity_poly.type
_entity_poly.pdbx_seq_one_letter_code
_entity_poly.pdbx_strand_id
1 'polypeptide(L)'
;MQKTKNTYKKSGVNINLADRFVKHIAKISKKNVQKKKKYLNKDNIGAFGSTFDISKIKIKDPLIVSSTDGVGTKIDLANKFNKFDTIGIDLVAMCVNDLIVQGAKPLFFLDYIAVGKIKFNNLKQILNGIIRGCNISDCSLIGGETAEMPGIYDKNKFDLAGFSVGVVSKKKMLHKKNVQNGDVVLAIPSSGIHSNGYSLIRSIIENKIITKKIKKELLAPTKIYVSEILNLTKNNLINSAAHITGGGLVDNLSRSVPEDLCLNLDLAKVKTNSIFKWIKSNNINDREMLKTFNCGVGFCLIAKRKNMNKIKKYFSKRYVPYEIGFISKDKNKKNIYNKIRW
;
A
#
# COMPACT_ATOMS: atom_id res chain seq x y z
N MET A 1 45.53 28.65 -16.97
CA MET A 1 44.46 27.76 -16.37
C MET A 1 43.14 28.07 -17.01
N GLN A 2 42.65 27.22 -17.91
CA GLN A 2 41.28 27.40 -18.44
C GLN A 2 40.26 27.21 -17.31
N LYS A 3 39.49 28.25 -16.97
CA LYS A 3 38.35 28.17 -16.04
C LYS A 3 37.35 27.18 -16.64
N THR A 4 37.28 25.99 -16.07
CA THR A 4 36.24 25.00 -16.47
C THR A 4 34.88 25.61 -16.21
N LYS A 5 34.09 25.85 -17.29
CA LYS A 5 32.74 26.42 -17.21
C LYS A 5 31.89 25.53 -16.27
N ASN A 6 31.27 26.13 -15.25
CA ASN A 6 30.26 25.46 -14.42
C ASN A 6 29.05 25.16 -15.28
N THR A 7 28.58 23.92 -15.21
CA THR A 7 27.36 23.47 -15.93
C THR A 7 26.51 22.64 -14.98
N TYR A 8 25.20 22.66 -15.18
CA TYR A 8 24.25 21.89 -14.37
C TYR A 8 24.58 20.39 -14.35
N LYS A 9 25.09 19.87 -15.49
CA LYS A 9 25.58 18.49 -15.60
C LYS A 9 26.81 18.23 -14.70
N LYS A 10 27.74 19.21 -14.57
CA LYS A 10 28.90 19.10 -13.66
C LYS A 10 28.48 19.19 -12.18
N SER A 11 27.38 19.88 -11.88
CA SER A 11 26.79 19.93 -10.54
C SER A 11 25.98 18.66 -10.19
N GLY A 12 25.94 17.66 -11.08
CA GLY A 12 25.38 16.34 -10.79
C GLY A 12 23.98 16.08 -11.38
N VAL A 13 23.34 17.05 -12.04
CA VAL A 13 22.00 16.92 -12.63
C VAL A 13 22.07 16.72 -14.14
N ASN A 14 21.46 15.64 -14.65
CA ASN A 14 21.45 15.30 -16.08
C ASN A 14 20.05 15.48 -16.72
N ILE A 15 19.76 16.71 -17.17
CA ILE A 15 18.48 17.08 -17.79
C ILE A 15 18.14 16.14 -18.97
N ASN A 16 19.10 15.84 -19.86
CA ASN A 16 18.82 14.99 -21.03
C ASN A 16 18.37 13.58 -20.65
N LEU A 17 18.87 13.04 -19.54
CA LEU A 17 18.47 11.73 -19.04
C LEU A 17 17.10 11.78 -18.38
N ALA A 18 16.79 12.86 -17.65
CA ALA A 18 15.47 13.15 -17.11
C ALA A 18 14.42 13.25 -18.23
N ASP A 19 14.68 14.04 -19.28
CA ASP A 19 13.78 14.19 -20.43
C ASP A 19 13.51 12.85 -21.14
N ARG A 20 14.55 12.02 -21.31
CA ARG A 20 14.37 10.67 -21.85
C ARG A 20 13.48 9.81 -20.98
N PHE A 21 13.57 9.96 -19.66
CA PHE A 21 12.73 9.23 -18.73
C PHE A 21 11.28 9.71 -18.79
N VAL A 22 11.03 11.03 -18.81
CA VAL A 22 9.69 11.62 -18.99
C VAL A 22 9.04 11.16 -20.31
N LYS A 23 9.79 11.18 -21.43
CA LYS A 23 9.32 10.63 -22.72
C LYS A 23 8.96 9.14 -22.63
N HIS A 24 9.73 8.37 -21.87
CA HIS A 24 9.45 6.96 -21.63
C HIS A 24 8.15 6.77 -20.82
N ILE A 25 7.94 7.57 -19.76
CA ILE A 25 6.69 7.59 -18.97
C ILE A 25 5.50 7.89 -19.89
N ALA A 26 5.58 8.96 -20.69
CA ALA A 26 4.50 9.36 -21.59
C ALA A 26 4.14 8.24 -22.61
N LYS A 27 5.14 7.54 -23.17
CA LYS A 27 4.93 6.42 -24.10
C LYS A 27 4.21 5.24 -23.46
N ILE A 28 4.62 4.85 -22.24
CA ILE A 28 4.02 3.70 -21.54
C ILE A 28 2.62 4.06 -21.01
N SER A 29 2.46 5.25 -20.48
CA SER A 29 1.18 5.73 -19.97
C SER A 29 0.14 5.82 -21.09
N LYS A 30 0.50 6.34 -22.28
CA LYS A 30 -0.38 6.34 -23.46
C LYS A 30 -0.91 4.94 -23.81
N LYS A 31 -0.08 3.90 -23.71
CA LYS A 31 -0.51 2.50 -23.95
C LYS A 31 -1.52 2.00 -22.89
N ASN A 32 -1.33 2.40 -21.63
CA ASN A 32 -2.20 1.97 -20.53
C ASN A 32 -3.48 2.80 -20.44
N VAL A 33 -3.43 4.09 -20.75
CA VAL A 33 -4.60 5.00 -20.81
C VAL A 33 -5.59 4.60 -21.91
N GLN A 34 -5.16 3.91 -22.97
CA GLN A 34 -6.10 3.48 -24.05
C GLN A 34 -7.29 2.66 -23.54
N LYS A 35 -7.15 1.94 -22.42
CA LYS A 35 -8.25 1.18 -21.81
C LYS A 35 -9.21 2.04 -20.95
N LYS A 36 -8.81 3.25 -20.55
CA LYS A 36 -9.54 4.12 -19.61
C LYS A 36 -9.82 5.54 -20.17
N LYS A 37 -9.88 5.68 -21.50
CA LYS A 37 -9.99 6.96 -22.24
C LYS A 37 -11.13 7.90 -21.79
N LYS A 38 -12.09 7.40 -21.01
CA LYS A 38 -13.31 8.16 -20.67
C LYS A 38 -13.06 9.34 -19.73
N TYR A 39 -12.06 9.27 -18.86
CA TYR A 39 -11.86 10.24 -17.77
C TYR A 39 -10.58 11.08 -17.90
N LEU A 40 -9.73 10.77 -18.88
CA LEU A 40 -8.39 11.34 -18.97
C LEU A 40 -8.21 12.17 -20.24
N ASN A 41 -7.57 13.33 -20.11
CA ASN A 41 -7.04 14.07 -21.25
C ASN A 41 -5.74 13.41 -21.76
N LYS A 42 -5.54 13.47 -23.09
CA LYS A 42 -4.42 12.80 -23.75
C LYS A 42 -3.04 13.36 -23.38
N ASP A 43 -2.98 14.60 -22.88
CA ASP A 43 -1.76 15.39 -22.71
C ASP A 43 -1.38 15.62 -21.24
N ASN A 44 -1.89 14.80 -20.32
CA ASN A 44 -1.64 14.94 -18.88
C ASN A 44 -0.15 14.81 -18.50
N ILE A 45 0.58 13.89 -19.13
CA ILE A 45 1.99 13.65 -18.78
C ILE A 45 2.90 14.59 -19.57
N GLY A 46 3.69 15.38 -18.84
CA GLY A 46 4.57 16.43 -19.39
C GLY A 46 3.93 17.83 -19.41
N ALA A 47 2.69 17.98 -18.95
CA ALA A 47 2.06 19.27 -18.67
C ALA A 47 2.38 19.74 -17.24
N PHE A 48 2.12 21.01 -16.93
CA PHE A 48 2.31 21.54 -15.56
C PHE A 48 1.39 20.89 -14.53
N GLY A 49 0.22 20.42 -14.94
CA GLY A 49 -0.73 19.71 -14.09
C GLY A 49 -1.55 18.71 -14.90
N SER A 50 -2.09 17.72 -14.20
CA SER A 50 -2.93 16.69 -14.80
C SER A 50 -4.40 16.96 -14.52
N THR A 51 -5.25 16.78 -15.53
CA THR A 51 -6.71 16.93 -15.39
C THR A 51 -7.40 15.58 -15.36
N PHE A 52 -8.43 15.48 -14.52
CA PHE A 52 -9.31 14.33 -14.42
C PHE A 52 -10.76 14.78 -14.45
N ASP A 53 -11.53 14.30 -15.42
CA ASP A 53 -12.92 14.73 -15.62
C ASP A 53 -13.86 13.99 -14.64
N ILE A 54 -14.23 14.68 -13.56
CA ILE A 54 -15.14 14.16 -12.54
C ILE A 54 -16.61 14.16 -12.98
N SER A 55 -17.00 14.93 -14.00
CA SER A 55 -18.38 15.00 -14.47
C SER A 55 -18.91 13.66 -15.00
N LYS A 56 -18.00 12.80 -15.45
CA LYS A 56 -18.30 11.46 -15.94
C LYS A 56 -18.47 10.41 -14.85
N ILE A 57 -18.25 10.78 -13.56
CA ILE A 57 -18.41 9.88 -12.43
C ILE A 57 -19.91 9.82 -12.05
N LYS A 58 -20.53 8.68 -12.33
CA LYS A 58 -21.95 8.47 -12.00
C LYS A 58 -22.09 7.97 -10.56
N ILE A 59 -21.76 8.80 -9.57
CA ILE A 59 -21.93 8.51 -8.13
C ILE A 59 -22.79 9.62 -7.53
N LYS A 60 -23.89 9.24 -6.88
CA LYS A 60 -24.74 10.16 -6.15
C LYS A 60 -24.05 10.59 -4.86
N ASP A 61 -24.09 11.90 -4.54
CA ASP A 61 -23.47 12.51 -3.34
C ASP A 61 -22.01 12.08 -3.17
N PRO A 62 -21.10 12.38 -4.14
CA PRO A 62 -19.73 11.91 -4.13
C PRO A 62 -18.90 12.64 -3.06
N LEU A 63 -18.12 11.87 -2.30
CA LEU A 63 -17.05 12.36 -1.45
C LEU A 63 -15.71 12.00 -2.09
N ILE A 64 -14.81 12.96 -2.16
CA ILE A 64 -13.42 12.74 -2.54
C ILE A 64 -12.65 12.25 -1.31
N VAL A 65 -11.88 11.20 -1.50
CA VAL A 65 -10.98 10.63 -0.51
C VAL A 65 -9.56 10.66 -1.08
N SER A 66 -8.59 11.14 -0.32
CA SER A 66 -7.19 11.18 -0.72
C SER A 66 -6.32 10.47 0.31
N SER A 67 -5.23 9.90 -0.17
CA SER A 67 -4.19 9.28 0.65
C SER A 67 -2.83 9.55 0.03
N THR A 68 -1.84 9.77 0.88
CA THR A 68 -0.42 9.84 0.51
C THR A 68 0.38 8.92 1.40
N ASP A 69 1.32 8.21 0.80
CA ASP A 69 2.22 7.31 1.53
C ASP A 69 3.53 7.11 0.76
N GLY A 70 4.54 6.58 1.44
CA GLY A 70 5.78 6.12 0.87
C GLY A 70 5.92 4.60 0.94
N VAL A 71 7.04 4.08 0.43
CA VAL A 71 7.39 2.66 0.58
C VAL A 71 8.16 2.43 1.87
N GLY A 72 8.80 3.46 2.40
CA GLY A 72 9.65 3.37 3.57
C GLY A 72 10.95 2.59 3.30
N THR A 73 11.58 2.10 4.36
CA THR A 73 12.92 1.50 4.30
C THR A 73 13.02 0.18 3.52
N LYS A 74 11.93 -0.36 2.99
CA LYS A 74 11.96 -1.49 2.03
C LYS A 74 12.78 -1.17 0.78
N ILE A 75 12.84 0.12 0.38
CA ILE A 75 13.65 0.58 -0.76
C ILE A 75 15.14 0.27 -0.58
N ASP A 76 15.67 0.26 0.64
CA ASP A 76 17.06 -0.12 0.89
C ASP A 76 17.33 -1.60 0.56
N LEU A 77 16.36 -2.48 0.80
CA LEU A 77 16.47 -3.88 0.42
C LEU A 77 16.40 -4.05 -1.10
N ALA A 78 15.57 -3.26 -1.78
CA ALA A 78 15.54 -3.23 -3.24
C ALA A 78 16.91 -2.85 -3.81
N ASN A 79 17.58 -1.85 -3.24
CA ASN A 79 18.96 -1.48 -3.58
C ASN A 79 19.94 -2.62 -3.27
N LYS A 80 19.93 -3.15 -2.02
CA LYS A 80 20.85 -4.22 -1.57
C LYS A 80 20.77 -5.46 -2.45
N PHE A 81 19.57 -5.82 -2.91
CA PHE A 81 19.34 -7.01 -3.74
C PHE A 81 19.24 -6.71 -5.23
N ASN A 82 19.45 -5.45 -5.65
CA ASN A 82 19.34 -4.95 -7.03
C ASN A 82 18.03 -5.41 -7.70
N LYS A 83 16.90 -5.23 -7.01
CA LYS A 83 15.59 -5.68 -7.48
C LYS A 83 14.52 -4.61 -7.24
N PHE A 84 14.08 -3.95 -8.31
CA PHE A 84 13.22 -2.76 -8.27
C PHE A 84 11.81 -2.98 -8.86
N ASP A 85 11.57 -4.13 -9.47
CA ASP A 85 10.36 -4.40 -10.27
C ASP A 85 9.06 -4.52 -9.46
N THR A 86 9.15 -4.70 -8.13
CA THR A 86 7.99 -4.81 -7.24
C THR A 86 7.75 -3.58 -6.38
N ILE A 87 8.78 -2.72 -6.20
CA ILE A 87 8.72 -1.61 -5.25
C ILE A 87 7.66 -0.56 -5.62
N GLY A 88 7.42 -0.36 -6.93
CA GLY A 88 6.35 0.51 -7.40
C GLY A 88 4.95 -0.04 -7.12
N ILE A 89 4.80 -1.37 -7.03
CA ILE A 89 3.54 -1.99 -6.58
C ILE A 89 3.31 -1.69 -5.10
N ASP A 90 4.37 -1.76 -4.29
CA ASP A 90 4.28 -1.40 -2.86
C ASP A 90 3.79 0.03 -2.70
N LEU A 91 4.36 0.98 -3.45
CA LEU A 91 3.97 2.39 -3.39
C LEU A 91 2.47 2.59 -3.66
N VAL A 92 1.99 2.03 -4.77
CA VAL A 92 0.57 2.14 -5.12
C VAL A 92 -0.30 1.45 -4.08
N ALA A 93 0.09 0.26 -3.61
CA ALA A 93 -0.67 -0.51 -2.64
C ALA A 93 -0.86 0.23 -1.32
N MET A 94 0.19 0.89 -0.80
CA MET A 94 0.09 1.66 0.44
C MET A 94 -0.96 2.75 0.32
N CYS A 95 -0.96 3.51 -0.78
CA CYS A 95 -1.91 4.59 -0.98
C CYS A 95 -3.35 4.09 -1.26
N VAL A 96 -3.53 3.14 -2.19
CA VAL A 96 -4.89 2.75 -2.61
C VAL A 96 -5.60 1.86 -1.58
N ASN A 97 -4.85 1.09 -0.78
CA ASN A 97 -5.45 0.32 0.31
C ASN A 97 -6.05 1.24 1.38
N ASP A 98 -5.45 2.40 1.63
CA ASP A 98 -5.99 3.39 2.56
C ASP A 98 -7.27 4.06 2.02
N LEU A 99 -7.38 4.28 0.71
CA LEU A 99 -8.64 4.76 0.11
C LEU A 99 -9.80 3.79 0.35
N ILE A 100 -9.54 2.49 0.15
CA ILE A 100 -10.60 1.48 0.27
C ILE A 100 -10.99 1.16 1.71
N VAL A 101 -10.21 1.57 2.71
CA VAL A 101 -10.64 1.54 4.11
C VAL A 101 -11.95 2.33 4.28
N GLN A 102 -12.12 3.41 3.53
CA GLN A 102 -13.34 4.20 3.50
C GLN A 102 -14.31 3.76 2.38
N GLY A 103 -14.01 2.67 1.66
CA GLY A 103 -14.82 2.19 0.55
C GLY A 103 -14.70 3.03 -0.73
N ALA A 104 -13.69 3.91 -0.81
CA ALA A 104 -13.49 4.79 -1.95
C ALA A 104 -12.84 4.05 -3.13
N LYS A 105 -13.43 4.20 -4.32
CA LYS A 105 -12.86 3.71 -5.57
C LYS A 105 -11.70 4.59 -5.98
N PRO A 106 -10.46 4.06 -6.11
CA PRO A 106 -9.34 4.82 -6.64
C PRO A 106 -9.65 5.32 -8.06
N LEU A 107 -9.34 6.59 -8.32
CA LEU A 107 -9.53 7.25 -9.61
C LEU A 107 -8.19 7.45 -10.30
N PHE A 108 -7.28 8.15 -9.64
CA PHE A 108 -5.96 8.45 -10.18
C PHE A 108 -4.87 8.42 -9.11
N PHE A 109 -3.65 8.33 -9.61
CA PHE A 109 -2.42 8.25 -8.85
C PHE A 109 -1.39 9.22 -9.40
N LEU A 110 -0.60 9.82 -8.52
CA LEU A 110 0.58 10.63 -8.81
C LEU A 110 1.76 10.04 -8.02
N ASP A 111 2.94 10.04 -8.61
CA ASP A 111 4.16 9.61 -7.94
C ASP A 111 5.18 10.74 -7.82
N TYR A 112 6.00 10.69 -6.78
CA TYR A 112 7.20 11.49 -6.61
C TYR A 112 8.38 10.55 -6.43
N ILE A 113 9.37 10.66 -7.31
CA ILE A 113 10.59 9.85 -7.29
C ILE A 113 11.78 10.78 -7.08
N ALA A 114 12.40 10.75 -5.90
CA ALA A 114 13.62 11.49 -5.59
C ALA A 114 14.84 10.56 -5.65
N VAL A 115 15.88 10.95 -6.37
CA VAL A 115 17.09 10.14 -6.54
C VAL A 115 18.36 10.96 -6.36
N GLY A 116 19.42 10.37 -5.80
CA GLY A 116 20.74 11.00 -5.79
C GLY A 116 21.40 11.03 -7.15
N LYS A 117 21.12 10.03 -7.99
CA LYS A 117 21.55 9.94 -9.40
C LYS A 117 20.56 9.13 -10.21
N ILE A 118 20.19 9.64 -11.40
CA ILE A 118 19.32 8.94 -12.33
C ILE A 118 20.00 7.68 -12.86
N LYS A 119 19.43 6.51 -12.54
CA LYS A 119 19.75 5.19 -13.09
C LYS A 119 18.55 4.71 -13.91
N PHE A 120 18.59 4.96 -15.21
CA PHE A 120 17.44 4.76 -16.11
C PHE A 120 16.78 3.37 -15.97
N ASN A 121 17.58 2.30 -15.92
CA ASN A 121 17.06 0.93 -15.83
C ASN A 121 16.33 0.66 -14.50
N ASN A 122 16.82 1.22 -13.36
CA ASN A 122 16.18 1.07 -12.08
C ASN A 122 14.85 1.83 -12.05
N LEU A 123 14.87 3.09 -12.50
CA LEU A 123 13.66 3.91 -12.60
C LEU A 123 12.60 3.29 -13.52
N LYS A 124 13.01 2.70 -14.64
CA LYS A 124 12.12 1.96 -15.54
C LYS A 124 11.44 0.78 -14.83
N GLN A 125 12.17 0.02 -14.00
CA GLN A 125 11.60 -1.08 -13.23
C GLN A 125 10.61 -0.56 -12.18
N ILE A 126 10.95 0.51 -11.43
CA ILE A 126 10.07 1.15 -10.45
C ILE A 126 8.78 1.61 -11.12
N LEU A 127 8.90 2.36 -12.21
CA LEU A 127 7.74 2.86 -12.97
C LEU A 127 6.84 1.72 -13.48
N ASN A 128 7.42 0.65 -14.00
CA ASN A 128 6.65 -0.53 -14.40
C ASN A 128 5.89 -1.15 -13.22
N GLY A 129 6.50 -1.15 -12.03
CA GLY A 129 5.85 -1.55 -10.78
C GLY A 129 4.66 -0.64 -10.44
N ILE A 130 4.82 0.68 -10.53
CA ILE A 130 3.75 1.67 -10.31
C ILE A 130 2.58 1.44 -11.28
N ILE A 131 2.88 1.32 -12.57
CA ILE A 131 1.87 1.05 -13.61
C ILE A 131 1.12 -0.27 -13.35
N ARG A 132 1.84 -1.32 -12.94
CA ARG A 132 1.20 -2.60 -12.57
C ARG A 132 0.29 -2.43 -11.36
N GLY A 133 0.73 -1.72 -10.32
CA GLY A 133 -0.08 -1.40 -9.15
C GLY A 133 -1.34 -0.62 -9.52
N CYS A 134 -1.22 0.40 -10.35
CA CYS A 134 -2.34 1.18 -10.88
C CYS A 134 -3.32 0.32 -11.70
N ASN A 135 -2.82 -0.62 -12.50
CA ASN A 135 -3.68 -1.52 -13.26
C ASN A 135 -4.45 -2.50 -12.35
N ILE A 136 -3.79 -3.05 -11.31
CA ILE A 136 -4.42 -3.95 -10.34
C ILE A 136 -5.52 -3.22 -9.56
N SER A 137 -5.30 -1.96 -9.22
CA SER A 137 -6.24 -1.14 -8.43
C SER A 137 -7.31 -0.43 -9.28
N ASP A 138 -7.34 -0.66 -10.59
CA ASP A 138 -8.19 0.09 -11.54
C ASP A 138 -8.05 1.61 -11.40
N CYS A 139 -6.84 2.09 -11.11
CA CYS A 139 -6.43 3.46 -10.92
C CYS A 139 -5.61 3.95 -12.13
N SER A 140 -5.64 5.25 -12.43
CA SER A 140 -4.88 5.82 -13.55
C SER A 140 -3.66 6.59 -13.05
N LEU A 141 -2.46 6.21 -13.50
CA LEU A 141 -1.28 7.08 -13.33
C LEU A 141 -1.44 8.27 -14.28
N ILE A 142 -1.65 9.47 -13.73
CA ILE A 142 -1.95 10.67 -14.53
C ILE A 142 -0.81 11.69 -14.57
N GLY A 143 0.15 11.59 -13.68
CA GLY A 143 1.30 12.48 -13.57
C GLY A 143 2.22 12.04 -12.47
N GLY A 144 3.20 12.86 -12.19
CA GLY A 144 4.21 12.65 -11.15
C GLY A 144 5.42 13.55 -11.38
N GLU A 145 6.44 13.39 -10.53
CA GLU A 145 7.68 14.15 -10.59
C GLU A 145 8.88 13.21 -10.38
N THR A 146 9.96 13.47 -11.10
CA THR A 146 11.23 12.77 -10.88
C THR A 146 12.33 13.80 -10.68
N ALA A 147 12.85 13.88 -9.45
CA ALA A 147 13.86 14.85 -9.04
C ALA A 147 15.23 14.17 -8.87
N GLU A 148 16.26 14.65 -9.57
CA GLU A 148 17.65 14.31 -9.31
C GLU A 148 18.23 15.32 -8.32
N MET A 149 18.56 14.85 -7.11
CA MET A 149 18.90 15.69 -5.96
C MET A 149 20.28 15.30 -5.38
N PRO A 150 21.39 15.58 -6.12
CA PRO A 150 22.73 15.31 -5.65
C PRO A 150 23.04 16.16 -4.39
N GLY A 151 23.62 15.54 -3.38
CA GLY A 151 23.90 16.19 -2.10
C GLY A 151 22.79 16.04 -1.05
N ILE A 152 21.53 15.84 -1.46
CA ILE A 152 20.42 15.45 -0.56
C ILE A 152 20.39 13.92 -0.43
N TYR A 153 20.47 13.24 -1.57
CA TYR A 153 20.56 11.77 -1.62
C TYR A 153 21.93 11.33 -2.13
N ASP A 154 22.49 10.29 -1.49
CA ASP A 154 23.66 9.60 -2.03
C ASP A 154 23.37 9.02 -3.42
N LYS A 155 24.41 8.84 -4.26
CA LYS A 155 24.30 8.40 -5.66
C LYS A 155 23.45 7.12 -5.88
N ASN A 156 23.34 6.27 -4.86
CA ASN A 156 22.59 5.01 -4.93
C ASN A 156 21.30 5.05 -4.12
N LYS A 157 21.01 6.16 -3.44
CA LYS A 157 19.81 6.32 -2.63
C LYS A 157 18.71 6.97 -3.46
N PHE A 158 17.47 6.60 -3.12
CA PHE A 158 16.26 7.18 -3.69
C PHE A 158 15.13 7.11 -2.67
N ASP A 159 14.10 7.89 -2.90
CA ASP A 159 12.84 7.81 -2.16
C ASP A 159 11.66 7.83 -3.12
N LEU A 160 10.54 7.27 -2.65
CA LEU A 160 9.29 7.15 -3.39
C LEU A 160 8.14 7.61 -2.52
N ALA A 161 7.38 8.57 -3.00
CA ALA A 161 6.11 8.95 -2.43
C ALA A 161 5.00 8.84 -3.47
N GLY A 162 3.81 8.45 -3.03
CA GLY A 162 2.62 8.33 -3.85
C GLY A 162 1.48 9.17 -3.30
N PHE A 163 0.64 9.64 -4.19
CA PHE A 163 -0.58 10.33 -3.87
C PHE A 163 -1.72 9.74 -4.68
N SER A 164 -2.76 9.29 -4.01
CA SER A 164 -3.94 8.71 -4.67
C SER A 164 -5.20 9.46 -4.29
N VAL A 165 -6.10 9.58 -5.25
CA VAL A 165 -7.42 10.16 -5.08
C VAL A 165 -8.47 9.14 -5.50
N GLY A 166 -9.49 9.01 -4.67
CA GLY A 166 -10.63 8.14 -4.90
C GLY A 166 -11.95 8.84 -4.64
N VAL A 167 -13.03 8.14 -4.92
CA VAL A 167 -14.39 8.64 -4.74
C VAL A 167 -15.29 7.58 -4.12
N VAL A 168 -16.16 7.99 -3.22
CA VAL A 168 -17.18 7.15 -2.61
C VAL A 168 -18.50 7.92 -2.50
N SER A 169 -19.65 7.25 -2.65
CA SER A 169 -20.94 7.86 -2.27
C SER A 169 -21.02 8.03 -0.75
N LYS A 170 -21.49 9.19 -0.28
CA LYS A 170 -21.68 9.47 1.15
C LYS A 170 -22.45 8.35 1.87
N LYS A 171 -23.44 7.76 1.21
CA LYS A 171 -24.25 6.66 1.75
C LYS A 171 -23.54 5.31 1.78
N LYS A 172 -22.46 5.12 1.01
CA LYS A 172 -21.70 3.86 0.90
C LYS A 172 -20.36 3.90 1.61
N MET A 173 -20.00 5.04 2.18
CA MET A 173 -18.75 5.21 2.89
C MET A 173 -18.67 4.25 4.08
N LEU A 174 -17.59 3.48 4.13
CA LEU A 174 -17.25 2.66 5.30
C LEU A 174 -16.79 3.59 6.41
N HIS A 175 -17.33 3.39 7.61
CA HIS A 175 -17.01 4.24 8.74
C HIS A 175 -17.20 3.48 10.05
N LYS A 176 -16.38 3.78 11.08
CA LYS A 176 -16.49 3.16 12.41
C LYS A 176 -17.90 3.28 13.02
N LYS A 177 -18.64 4.36 12.73
CA LYS A 177 -20.04 4.55 13.20
C LYS A 177 -21.03 3.47 12.70
N ASN A 178 -20.68 2.73 11.64
CA ASN A 178 -21.53 1.65 11.11
C ASN A 178 -21.34 0.33 11.86
N VAL A 179 -20.33 0.24 12.70
CA VAL A 179 -19.99 -0.95 13.50
C VAL A 179 -21.02 -1.13 14.62
N GLN A 180 -21.45 -2.36 14.84
CA GLN A 180 -22.47 -2.71 15.83
C GLN A 180 -21.99 -3.80 16.76
N ASN A 181 -22.58 -3.85 17.95
CA ASN A 181 -22.43 -4.98 18.88
C ASN A 181 -22.80 -6.29 18.18
N GLY A 182 -21.99 -7.34 18.32
CA GLY A 182 -22.15 -8.64 17.68
C GLY A 182 -21.55 -8.75 16.28
N ASP A 183 -20.98 -7.66 15.72
CA ASP A 183 -20.20 -7.73 14.47
C ASP A 183 -18.95 -8.61 14.66
N VAL A 184 -18.57 -9.32 13.62
CA VAL A 184 -17.35 -10.13 13.59
C VAL A 184 -16.18 -9.38 12.99
N VAL A 185 -14.99 -9.70 13.46
CA VAL A 185 -13.71 -9.21 12.90
C VAL A 185 -13.10 -10.29 12.03
N LEU A 186 -12.97 -10.02 10.75
CA LEU A 186 -12.40 -10.94 9.76
C LEU A 186 -11.02 -10.44 9.33
N ALA A 187 -10.00 -11.28 9.47
CA ALA A 187 -8.66 -11.04 8.95
C ALA A 187 -8.54 -11.54 7.51
N ILE A 188 -7.93 -10.74 6.64
CA ILE A 188 -7.54 -11.13 5.28
C ILE A 188 -6.03 -11.34 5.27
N PRO A 189 -5.54 -12.51 4.78
CA PRO A 189 -4.11 -12.79 4.72
C PRO A 189 -3.31 -11.71 3.98
N SER A 190 -2.10 -11.45 4.46
CA SER A 190 -1.11 -10.64 3.74
C SER A 190 -0.36 -11.46 2.69
N SER A 191 0.25 -10.80 1.71
CA SER A 191 1.20 -11.43 0.77
C SER A 191 2.57 -11.74 1.41
N GLY A 192 2.83 -11.15 2.57
CA GLY A 192 4.08 -11.16 3.31
C GLY A 192 4.16 -9.97 4.26
N ILE A 193 5.33 -9.39 4.41
CA ILE A 193 5.60 -8.28 5.35
C ILE A 193 4.89 -6.99 4.93
N HIS A 194 4.58 -6.85 3.64
CA HIS A 194 4.13 -5.60 3.01
C HIS A 194 5.25 -4.55 2.98
N SER A 195 5.01 -3.35 3.54
CA SER A 195 5.98 -2.25 3.47
C SER A 195 6.42 -1.71 4.84
N ASN A 196 6.01 -2.35 5.95
CA ASN A 196 6.33 -1.88 7.30
C ASN A 196 7.35 -2.79 8.01
N GLY A 197 8.09 -2.21 8.98
CA GLY A 197 9.06 -2.95 9.79
C GLY A 197 10.43 -3.19 9.13
N TYR A 198 10.71 -2.59 7.99
CA TYR A 198 11.93 -2.85 7.22
C TYR A 198 13.20 -2.28 7.86
N SER A 199 13.12 -1.28 8.72
CA SER A 199 14.27 -0.83 9.51
C SER A 199 14.78 -1.95 10.44
N LEU A 200 13.87 -2.67 11.10
CA LEU A 200 14.20 -3.84 11.93
C LEU A 200 14.73 -5.01 11.08
N ILE A 201 14.08 -5.29 9.93
CA ILE A 201 14.56 -6.33 9.01
C ILE A 201 15.97 -6.02 8.51
N ARG A 202 16.27 -4.77 8.19
CA ARG A 202 17.58 -4.33 7.74
C ARG A 202 18.66 -4.63 8.79
N SER A 203 18.40 -4.31 10.04
CA SER A 203 19.28 -4.67 11.17
C SER A 203 19.47 -6.18 11.30
N ILE A 204 18.39 -6.98 11.17
CA ILE A 204 18.47 -8.44 11.24
C ILE A 204 19.38 -9.03 10.15
N ILE A 205 19.34 -8.48 8.93
CA ILE A 205 20.07 -9.05 7.76
C ILE A 205 21.45 -8.42 7.53
N GLU A 206 21.87 -7.47 8.37
CA GLU A 206 23.11 -6.70 8.16
C GLU A 206 24.33 -7.64 8.01
N ASN A 207 24.48 -8.59 8.91
CA ASN A 207 25.60 -9.53 8.99
C ASN A 207 25.18 -10.98 8.69
N LYS A 208 24.12 -11.18 7.87
CA LYS A 208 23.61 -12.54 7.58
C LYS A 208 23.62 -12.85 6.10
N ILE A 209 23.97 -14.08 5.78
CA ILE A 209 23.77 -14.65 4.44
C ILE A 209 22.28 -15.00 4.30
N ILE A 210 21.64 -14.35 3.36
CA ILE A 210 20.19 -14.48 3.12
C ILE A 210 19.95 -15.42 1.93
N THR A 211 19.17 -16.48 2.14
CA THR A 211 18.82 -17.44 1.08
C THR A 211 17.94 -16.80 0.00
N LYS A 212 17.94 -17.38 -1.21
CA LYS A 212 17.08 -16.92 -2.32
C LYS A 212 15.59 -16.91 -1.92
N LYS A 213 15.14 -17.89 -1.13
CA LYS A 213 13.77 -17.98 -0.62
C LYS A 213 13.44 -16.78 0.27
N ILE A 214 14.26 -16.49 1.27
CA ILE A 214 14.05 -15.34 2.17
C ILE A 214 14.10 -14.02 1.39
N LYS A 215 15.05 -13.82 0.46
CA LYS A 215 15.09 -12.63 -0.39
C LYS A 215 13.77 -12.40 -1.15
N LYS A 216 13.22 -13.49 -1.71
CA LYS A 216 11.93 -13.43 -2.42
C LYS A 216 10.78 -13.04 -1.50
N GLU A 217 10.73 -13.58 -0.29
CA GLU A 217 9.69 -13.27 0.71
C GLU A 217 9.84 -11.85 1.24
N LEU A 218 11.06 -11.36 1.49
CA LEU A 218 11.35 -9.99 1.91
C LEU A 218 10.96 -8.94 0.86
N LEU A 219 11.06 -9.26 -0.42
CA LEU A 219 10.69 -8.36 -1.53
C LEU A 219 9.30 -8.65 -2.11
N ALA A 220 8.52 -9.52 -1.49
CA ALA A 220 7.15 -9.77 -1.93
C ALA A 220 6.35 -8.45 -1.91
N PRO A 221 5.66 -8.09 -3.02
CA PRO A 221 4.92 -6.83 -3.06
C PRO A 221 3.72 -6.86 -2.13
N THR A 222 3.38 -5.72 -1.59
CA THR A 222 2.16 -5.50 -0.82
C THR A 222 0.92 -5.88 -1.62
N LYS A 223 0.03 -6.66 -1.04
CA LYS A 223 -1.25 -7.03 -1.67
C LYS A 223 -2.14 -5.80 -1.82
N ILE A 224 -2.67 -5.59 -3.02
CA ILE A 224 -3.72 -4.62 -3.32
C ILE A 224 -5.07 -5.33 -3.14
N TYR A 225 -5.94 -4.80 -2.27
CA TYR A 225 -7.24 -5.39 -1.91
C TYR A 225 -8.42 -4.69 -2.59
N VAL A 226 -8.17 -3.77 -3.51
CA VAL A 226 -9.16 -2.85 -4.09
C VAL A 226 -10.37 -3.57 -4.66
N SER A 227 -10.17 -4.57 -5.50
CA SER A 227 -11.27 -5.26 -6.20
C SER A 227 -12.23 -5.92 -5.22
N GLU A 228 -11.68 -6.66 -4.26
CA GLU A 228 -12.46 -7.40 -3.27
C GLU A 228 -13.25 -6.45 -2.38
N ILE A 229 -12.59 -5.42 -1.81
CA ILE A 229 -13.21 -4.49 -0.86
C ILE A 229 -14.30 -3.64 -1.52
N LEU A 230 -14.05 -3.13 -2.73
CA LEU A 230 -15.07 -2.36 -3.45
C LEU A 230 -16.31 -3.17 -3.78
N ASN A 231 -16.15 -4.45 -4.13
CA ASN A 231 -17.28 -5.35 -4.34
C ASN A 231 -18.08 -5.58 -3.04
N LEU A 232 -17.41 -5.75 -1.90
CA LEU A 232 -18.06 -5.89 -0.60
C LEU A 232 -18.81 -4.61 -0.20
N THR A 233 -18.21 -3.45 -0.40
CA THR A 233 -18.81 -2.13 -0.14
C THR A 233 -20.04 -1.90 -1.02
N LYS A 234 -19.93 -2.18 -2.32
CA LYS A 234 -21.05 -2.08 -3.28
C LYS A 234 -22.27 -2.88 -2.82
N ASN A 235 -22.05 -4.08 -2.28
CA ASN A 235 -23.09 -4.99 -1.83
C ASN A 235 -23.48 -4.82 -0.35
N ASN A 236 -23.00 -3.79 0.36
CA ASN A 236 -23.26 -3.51 1.78
C ASN A 236 -22.98 -4.71 2.71
N LEU A 237 -21.89 -5.45 2.43
CA LEU A 237 -21.54 -6.65 3.19
C LEU A 237 -20.64 -6.36 4.40
N ILE A 238 -19.99 -5.20 4.44
CA ILE A 238 -19.07 -4.79 5.50
C ILE A 238 -19.45 -3.43 6.06
N ASN A 239 -19.17 -3.21 7.35
CA ASN A 239 -19.49 -1.98 8.08
C ASN A 239 -18.29 -1.05 8.22
N SER A 240 -17.11 -1.61 8.46
CA SER A 240 -15.85 -0.90 8.60
C SER A 240 -14.69 -1.78 8.14
N ALA A 241 -13.52 -1.19 7.95
CA ALA A 241 -12.32 -1.88 7.51
C ALA A 241 -11.06 -1.23 8.09
N ALA A 242 -9.94 -1.99 8.10
CA ALA A 242 -8.64 -1.50 8.50
C ALA A 242 -7.54 -2.06 7.60
N HIS A 243 -6.65 -1.22 7.09
CA HIS A 243 -5.39 -1.60 6.48
C HIS A 243 -4.35 -1.80 7.57
N ILE A 244 -3.71 -2.96 7.62
CA ILE A 244 -2.77 -3.31 8.68
C ILE A 244 -1.36 -2.93 8.25
N THR A 245 -0.88 -1.83 8.80
CA THR A 245 0.40 -1.17 8.49
C THR A 245 1.25 -1.00 9.77
N GLY A 246 2.06 0.03 9.87
CA GLY A 246 2.80 0.37 11.10
C GLY A 246 1.87 0.51 12.31
N GLY A 247 2.31 0.07 13.46
CA GLY A 247 1.47 -0.09 14.66
C GLY A 247 0.85 -1.48 14.79
N GLY A 248 0.88 -2.29 13.71
CA GLY A 248 0.42 -3.69 13.72
C GLY A 248 -1.09 -3.88 13.77
N LEU A 249 -1.51 -5.11 14.06
CA LEU A 249 -2.91 -5.52 13.96
C LEU A 249 -3.84 -4.75 14.92
N VAL A 250 -3.45 -4.67 16.20
CA VAL A 250 -4.34 -4.15 17.26
C VAL A 250 -4.59 -2.64 17.10
N ASP A 251 -3.52 -1.86 16.89
CA ASP A 251 -3.64 -0.40 16.84
C ASP A 251 -4.38 0.07 15.58
N ASN A 252 -4.09 -0.53 14.42
CA ASN A 252 -4.82 -0.18 13.19
C ASN A 252 -6.30 -0.57 13.27
N LEU A 253 -6.61 -1.75 13.80
CA LEU A 253 -7.99 -2.22 13.90
C LEU A 253 -8.80 -1.40 14.92
N SER A 254 -8.19 -0.98 16.03
CA SER A 254 -8.83 -0.12 17.05
C SER A 254 -9.35 1.21 16.47
N ARG A 255 -8.69 1.75 15.44
CA ARG A 255 -9.12 2.99 14.76
C ARG A 255 -10.43 2.83 14.00
N SER A 256 -10.80 1.58 13.69
CA SER A 256 -12.01 1.22 12.94
C SER A 256 -13.21 0.85 13.81
N VAL A 257 -13.06 0.93 15.14
CA VAL A 257 -14.12 0.63 16.13
C VAL A 257 -14.54 1.91 16.85
N PRO A 258 -15.85 2.15 17.09
CA PRO A 258 -16.33 3.28 17.88
C PRO A 258 -15.83 3.22 19.32
N GLU A 259 -15.84 4.35 20.01
CA GLU A 259 -15.33 4.45 21.38
C GLU A 259 -16.24 3.79 22.44
N ASP A 260 -17.52 3.66 22.15
CA ASP A 260 -18.54 3.02 22.98
C ASP A 260 -18.62 1.49 22.79
N LEU A 261 -17.78 0.94 21.91
CA LEU A 261 -17.70 -0.49 21.65
C LEU A 261 -16.32 -1.05 21.97
N CYS A 262 -16.28 -2.33 22.31
CA CYS A 262 -15.06 -3.06 22.61
C CYS A 262 -14.65 -3.98 21.48
N LEU A 263 -13.37 -3.91 21.11
CA LEU A 263 -12.70 -4.82 20.18
C LEU A 263 -12.19 -6.04 20.94
N ASN A 264 -12.71 -7.23 20.64
CA ASN A 264 -12.25 -8.49 21.21
C ASN A 264 -11.48 -9.29 20.16
N LEU A 265 -10.20 -9.57 20.39
CA LEU A 265 -9.32 -10.28 19.47
C LEU A 265 -8.72 -11.54 20.11
N ASP A 266 -8.82 -12.65 19.40
CA ASP A 266 -8.12 -13.91 19.72
C ASP A 266 -6.89 -14.07 18.83
N LEU A 267 -5.71 -13.78 19.39
CA LEU A 267 -4.46 -13.81 18.63
C LEU A 267 -4.04 -15.26 18.26
N ALA A 268 -4.55 -16.29 18.94
CA ALA A 268 -4.27 -17.67 18.57
C ALA A 268 -4.90 -18.07 17.21
N LYS A 269 -5.91 -17.31 16.74
CA LYS A 269 -6.54 -17.49 15.42
C LYS A 269 -5.77 -16.84 14.28
N VAL A 270 -4.79 -15.98 14.55
CA VAL A 270 -4.00 -15.31 13.52
C VAL A 270 -3.11 -16.32 12.78
N LYS A 271 -3.24 -16.36 11.46
CA LYS A 271 -2.46 -17.25 10.59
C LYS A 271 -1.20 -16.56 10.10
N THR A 272 -0.06 -16.90 10.69
CA THR A 272 1.24 -16.30 10.34
C THR A 272 1.89 -16.99 9.13
N ASN A 273 2.62 -16.23 8.31
CA ASN A 273 3.42 -16.77 7.21
C ASN A 273 4.83 -17.17 7.68
N SER A 274 5.51 -18.03 6.92
CA SER A 274 6.89 -18.51 7.20
C SER A 274 7.89 -17.38 7.46
N ILE A 275 7.74 -16.27 6.76
CA ILE A 275 8.63 -15.11 6.92
C ILE A 275 8.56 -14.51 8.33
N PHE A 276 7.37 -14.49 8.97
CA PHE A 276 7.25 -13.99 10.35
C PHE A 276 7.86 -14.92 11.37
N LYS A 277 7.78 -16.24 11.14
CA LYS A 277 8.50 -17.24 11.97
C LYS A 277 10.01 -17.01 11.88
N TRP A 278 10.52 -16.78 10.66
CA TRP A 278 11.92 -16.46 10.46
C TRP A 278 12.32 -15.13 11.13
N ILE A 279 11.51 -14.07 11.05
CA ILE A 279 11.78 -12.81 11.75
C ILE A 279 11.82 -13.07 13.27
N LYS A 280 10.81 -13.76 13.80
CA LYS A 280 10.69 -14.10 15.22
C LYS A 280 11.90 -14.88 15.75
N SER A 281 12.46 -15.83 14.97
CA SER A 281 13.64 -16.62 15.35
C SER A 281 14.93 -15.81 15.50
N ASN A 282 14.90 -14.51 15.15
CA ASN A 282 16.00 -13.57 15.37
C ASN A 282 15.89 -12.80 16.71
N ASN A 283 15.38 -13.45 17.75
CA ASN A 283 15.25 -12.91 19.11
C ASN A 283 14.34 -11.68 19.23
N ILE A 284 13.36 -11.54 18.33
CA ILE A 284 12.35 -10.50 18.42
C ILE A 284 11.22 -10.98 19.35
N ASN A 285 10.87 -10.23 20.39
CA ASN A 285 9.79 -10.61 21.30
C ASN A 285 8.40 -10.42 20.66
N ASP A 286 7.36 -11.04 21.21
CA ASP A 286 6.00 -11.01 20.66
C ASP A 286 5.40 -9.60 20.61
N ARG A 287 5.68 -8.78 21.61
CA ARG A 287 5.19 -7.38 21.67
C ARG A 287 5.74 -6.57 20.51
N GLU A 288 7.04 -6.70 20.23
CA GLU A 288 7.69 -6.01 19.12
C GLU A 288 7.17 -6.53 17.76
N MET A 289 7.01 -7.85 17.61
CA MET A 289 6.42 -8.45 16.41
C MET A 289 5.03 -7.88 16.12
N LEU A 290 4.15 -7.86 17.13
CA LEU A 290 2.75 -7.39 17.01
C LEU A 290 2.63 -5.89 16.79
N LYS A 291 3.60 -5.09 17.27
CA LYS A 291 3.62 -3.64 17.09
C LYS A 291 4.19 -3.24 15.72
N THR A 292 5.18 -3.97 15.23
CA THR A 292 5.96 -3.59 14.05
C THR A 292 5.39 -4.20 12.76
N PHE A 293 4.88 -5.44 12.82
CA PHE A 293 4.50 -6.20 11.64
C PHE A 293 3.01 -6.52 11.59
N ASN A 294 2.54 -6.80 10.37
CA ASN A 294 1.18 -7.27 10.14
C ASN A 294 0.95 -8.74 10.58
N CYS A 295 2.00 -9.49 10.89
CA CYS A 295 2.00 -10.87 11.37
C CYS A 295 1.17 -11.85 10.50
N GLY A 296 0.99 -11.55 9.21
CA GLY A 296 0.22 -12.38 8.27
C GLY A 296 -1.18 -11.84 7.96
N VAL A 297 -1.61 -10.75 8.59
CA VAL A 297 -2.91 -10.10 8.36
C VAL A 297 -2.67 -8.77 7.66
N GLY A 298 -3.01 -8.67 6.38
CA GLY A 298 -2.78 -7.44 5.63
C GLY A 298 -3.96 -6.46 5.66
N PHE A 299 -5.17 -6.96 5.90
CA PHE A 299 -6.38 -6.15 5.94
C PHE A 299 -7.41 -6.78 6.87
N CYS A 300 -8.24 -5.99 7.53
CA CYS A 300 -9.33 -6.48 8.37
C CYS A 300 -10.66 -5.89 7.93
N LEU A 301 -11.72 -6.68 8.13
CA LEU A 301 -13.11 -6.28 7.91
C LEU A 301 -13.89 -6.41 9.21
N ILE A 302 -14.81 -5.47 9.43
CA ILE A 302 -15.83 -5.59 10.49
C ILE A 302 -17.19 -5.69 9.80
N ALA A 303 -17.92 -6.76 10.08
CA ALA A 303 -19.14 -7.09 9.36
C ALA A 303 -20.15 -7.86 10.23
N LYS A 304 -21.42 -7.83 9.84
CA LYS A 304 -22.45 -8.68 10.45
C LYS A 304 -22.12 -10.15 10.26
N ARG A 305 -22.22 -10.96 11.32
CA ARG A 305 -21.92 -12.41 11.29
C ARG A 305 -22.61 -13.15 10.15
N LYS A 306 -23.88 -12.82 9.86
CA LYS A 306 -24.64 -13.42 8.76
C LYS A 306 -24.03 -13.20 7.36
N ASN A 307 -23.18 -12.20 7.19
CA ASN A 307 -22.53 -11.88 5.90
C ASN A 307 -21.26 -12.68 5.66
N MET A 308 -20.68 -13.33 6.68
CA MET A 308 -19.37 -13.96 6.63
C MET A 308 -19.20 -14.92 5.44
N ASN A 309 -20.16 -15.81 5.19
CA ASN A 309 -20.09 -16.78 4.09
C ASN A 309 -20.24 -16.12 2.71
N LYS A 310 -20.99 -15.01 2.61
CA LYS A 310 -21.08 -14.21 1.38
C LYS A 310 -19.76 -13.49 1.11
N ILE A 311 -19.15 -12.89 2.14
CA ILE A 311 -17.87 -12.18 2.05
C ILE A 311 -16.79 -13.12 1.50
N LYS A 312 -16.64 -14.33 2.04
CA LYS A 312 -15.61 -15.30 1.61
C LYS A 312 -15.63 -15.59 0.11
N LYS A 313 -16.76 -15.51 -0.55
CA LYS A 313 -16.92 -15.80 -2.00
C LYS A 313 -16.23 -14.78 -2.91
N TYR A 314 -15.90 -13.58 -2.40
CA TYR A 314 -15.22 -12.54 -3.17
C TYR A 314 -13.69 -12.69 -3.19
N PHE A 315 -13.15 -13.69 -2.48
CA PHE A 315 -11.70 -13.85 -2.33
C PHE A 315 -11.22 -15.15 -2.97
N SER A 316 -10.04 -15.10 -3.58
CA SER A 316 -9.35 -16.31 -4.03
C SER A 316 -8.93 -17.16 -2.81
N LYS A 317 -8.73 -18.46 -3.03
CA LYS A 317 -8.39 -19.47 -1.97
C LYS A 317 -7.30 -19.00 -1.00
N ARG A 318 -6.27 -18.33 -1.51
CA ARG A 318 -5.14 -17.83 -0.71
C ARG A 318 -5.52 -16.69 0.26
N TYR A 319 -6.51 -15.88 -0.10
CA TYR A 319 -6.86 -14.64 0.60
C TYR A 319 -8.25 -14.70 1.24
N VAL A 320 -8.83 -15.89 1.40
CA VAL A 320 -10.13 -16.05 2.05
C VAL A 320 -10.10 -15.50 3.46
N PRO A 321 -10.99 -14.57 3.83
CA PRO A 321 -11.08 -14.03 5.18
C PRO A 321 -11.46 -15.08 6.22
N TYR A 322 -10.93 -14.93 7.43
CA TYR A 322 -11.24 -15.79 8.56
C TYR A 322 -11.46 -14.97 9.83
N GLU A 323 -12.30 -15.48 10.72
CA GLU A 323 -12.65 -14.79 11.96
C GLU A 323 -11.50 -14.81 12.96
N ILE A 324 -11.16 -13.63 13.51
CA ILE A 324 -10.15 -13.46 14.57
C ILE A 324 -10.73 -12.78 15.81
N GLY A 325 -11.97 -12.33 15.78
CA GLY A 325 -12.57 -11.62 16.90
C GLY A 325 -13.99 -11.15 16.64
N PHE A 326 -14.50 -10.35 17.57
CA PHE A 326 -15.85 -9.79 17.52
C PHE A 326 -15.92 -8.46 18.25
N ILE A 327 -17.02 -7.75 18.05
CA ILE A 327 -17.32 -6.46 18.68
C ILE A 327 -18.37 -6.69 19.76
N SER A 328 -18.15 -6.13 20.98
CA SER A 328 -19.08 -6.20 22.09
C SER A 328 -19.36 -4.82 22.70
N LYS A 329 -20.40 -4.76 23.54
CA LYS A 329 -20.60 -3.66 24.50
C LYS A 329 -19.89 -4.08 25.79
N ASP A 330 -18.76 -3.48 26.05
CA ASP A 330 -17.97 -3.71 27.26
C ASP A 330 -17.38 -2.36 27.70
N LYS A 331 -17.07 -2.23 29.02
CA LYS A 331 -16.38 -1.05 29.56
C LYS A 331 -14.93 -0.92 29.03
N ASN A 332 -14.30 -2.03 28.66
CA ASN A 332 -12.97 -2.05 28.08
C ASN A 332 -13.03 -1.70 26.59
N LYS A 333 -12.14 -0.84 26.14
CA LYS A 333 -12.05 -0.48 24.69
C LYS A 333 -11.52 -1.60 23.83
N LYS A 334 -10.70 -2.49 24.39
CA LYS A 334 -10.12 -3.65 23.69
C LYS A 334 -9.77 -4.77 24.67
N ASN A 335 -10.07 -6.00 24.27
CA ASN A 335 -9.68 -7.22 24.96
C ASN A 335 -8.86 -8.09 23.99
N ILE A 336 -7.65 -8.47 24.39
CA ILE A 336 -6.77 -9.31 23.62
C ILE A 336 -6.66 -10.65 24.34
N TYR A 337 -7.12 -11.69 23.67
CA TYR A 337 -7.09 -13.05 24.21
C TYR A 337 -5.98 -13.84 23.56
N ASN A 338 -5.41 -14.77 24.31
CA ASN A 338 -4.40 -15.71 23.89
C ASN A 338 -3.13 -15.06 23.32
N LYS A 339 -2.09 -15.86 23.12
CA LYS A 339 -0.87 -15.47 22.43
C LYS A 339 -0.95 -15.87 20.97
N ILE A 340 -0.26 -15.11 20.11
CA ILE A 340 -0.10 -15.48 18.71
C ILE A 340 0.72 -16.77 18.60
N ARG A 341 0.35 -17.64 17.65
CA ARG A 341 1.08 -18.88 17.36
C ARG A 341 1.97 -18.65 16.14
N TRP A 342 3.27 -18.74 16.36
CA TRP A 342 4.27 -18.54 15.31
C TRP A 342 4.49 -19.76 14.44
#